data_0013e6df25748ae173fec2a8ea570be0
#
_entry.id   0013e6df25748ae173fec2a8ea570be0
#
_cell.length_a   1.000
_cell.length_b   1.000
_cell.length_c   1.000
_cell.angle_alpha   90.00
_cell.angle_beta   90.00
_cell.angle_gamma   90.00
#
_symmetry.space_group_name_H-M   'P 1'
#
loop_
_entity.id
_entity.type
_entity.pdbx_description
1 polymer ?
#
loop_
_entity_poly.entity_id
_entity_poly.type
_entity_poly.pdbx_seq_one_letter_code
_entity_poly.pdbx_strand_id
1 'polypeptide(L)'
;MSEYIIKGGNKVEGTIEISGSKNASLPIIAATILNAGKTTLYNVPHIHDTKIMFEILVKKNNKIIIDTSKLNKNVIPEELMRQMRSSVILAGGLLGRHKKAVFSYPGGCEIGSRPIELHLKAFEKLRINIA
;
A
#
# COMPACT_ATOMS: atom_id res chain seq x y z
N MET A 1 -4.50 24.60 -15.55
CA MET A 1 -4.84 24.47 -14.11
C MET A 1 -6.32 24.16 -14.03
N SER A 2 -6.71 23.22 -13.21
CA SER A 2 -8.13 22.93 -12.97
C SER A 2 -8.62 23.80 -11.81
N GLU A 3 -9.74 24.47 -11.99
CA GLU A 3 -10.33 25.37 -11.00
C GLU A 3 -11.68 24.77 -10.52
N TYR A 4 -11.92 24.85 -9.23
CA TYR A 4 -13.19 24.44 -8.63
C TYR A 4 -13.96 25.70 -8.19
N ILE A 5 -15.14 25.91 -8.75
CA ILE A 5 -16.04 26.99 -8.37
C ILE A 5 -17.15 26.42 -7.50
N ILE A 6 -17.22 26.80 -6.23
CA ILE A 6 -18.19 26.29 -5.27
C ILE A 6 -19.16 27.41 -4.90
N LYS A 7 -20.45 27.22 -5.18
CA LYS A 7 -21.54 28.10 -4.72
C LYS A 7 -22.17 27.48 -3.49
N GLY A 8 -22.01 28.11 -2.34
CA GLY A 8 -22.64 27.70 -1.09
C GLY A 8 -24.12 28.15 -1.00
N GLY A 9 -24.73 27.94 0.19
CA GLY A 9 -26.09 28.40 0.51
C GLY A 9 -27.21 27.40 0.22
N ASN A 10 -26.92 26.24 -0.36
CA ASN A 10 -27.90 25.17 -0.54
C ASN A 10 -27.98 24.26 0.67
N LYS A 11 -29.20 23.86 1.05
CA LYS A 11 -29.43 22.82 2.05
C LYS A 11 -28.98 21.47 1.47
N VAL A 12 -28.11 20.78 2.17
CA VAL A 12 -27.65 19.46 1.79
C VAL A 12 -28.34 18.43 2.65
N GLU A 13 -29.11 17.56 2.03
CA GLU A 13 -29.79 16.44 2.70
C GLU A 13 -29.54 15.16 1.88
N GLY A 14 -29.25 14.06 2.57
CA GLY A 14 -29.06 12.78 1.91
C GLY A 14 -28.22 11.82 2.75
N THR A 15 -28.10 10.60 2.25
CA THR A 15 -27.24 9.55 2.84
C THR A 15 -26.03 9.36 1.93
N ILE A 16 -24.84 9.40 2.51
CA ILE A 16 -23.59 9.16 1.80
C ILE A 16 -22.97 7.86 2.33
N GLU A 17 -22.69 6.94 1.45
CA GLU A 17 -21.92 5.76 1.78
C GLU A 17 -20.42 6.10 1.77
N ILE A 18 -19.77 5.98 2.93
CA ILE A 18 -18.36 6.35 3.08
C ILE A 18 -17.48 5.18 2.60
N SER A 19 -16.57 5.46 1.68
CA SER A 19 -15.56 4.50 1.24
C SER A 19 -14.55 4.20 2.35
N GLY A 20 -13.89 3.05 2.26
CA GLY A 20 -12.81 2.68 3.19
C GLY A 20 -11.65 3.68 3.19
N SER A 21 -10.93 3.73 4.31
CA SER A 21 -9.79 4.62 4.48
C SER A 21 -8.58 4.16 3.66
N LYS A 22 -7.96 5.06 2.90
CA LYS A 22 -6.68 4.84 2.22
C LYS A 22 -5.59 4.35 3.18
N ASN A 23 -5.40 5.09 4.27
CA ASN A 23 -4.30 4.86 5.21
C ASN A 23 -4.45 3.57 6.02
N ALA A 24 -5.68 3.09 6.19
CA ALA A 24 -5.93 1.78 6.78
C ALA A 24 -5.76 0.65 5.75
N SER A 25 -6.20 0.87 4.52
CA SER A 25 -6.17 -0.16 3.48
C SER A 25 -4.75 -0.59 3.10
N LEU A 26 -3.82 0.35 2.98
CA LEU A 26 -2.46 0.04 2.54
C LEU A 26 -1.72 -0.93 3.47
N PRO A 27 -1.65 -0.72 4.81
CA PRO A 27 -1.02 -1.68 5.71
C PRO A 27 -1.79 -3.00 5.81
N ILE A 28 -3.12 -2.98 5.70
CA ILE A 28 -3.92 -4.21 5.69
C ILE A 28 -3.60 -5.04 4.45
N ILE A 29 -3.53 -4.42 3.26
CA ILE A 29 -3.14 -5.10 2.02
C ILE A 29 -1.72 -5.68 2.16
N ALA A 30 -0.76 -4.93 2.70
CA ALA A 30 0.60 -5.42 2.92
C ALA A 30 0.63 -6.61 3.91
N ALA A 31 -0.19 -6.58 4.95
CA ALA A 31 -0.30 -7.66 5.93
C ALA A 31 -0.85 -8.96 5.32
N THR A 32 -1.58 -8.92 4.20
CA THR A 32 -2.03 -10.13 3.51
C THR A 32 -0.88 -11.01 3.02
N ILE A 33 0.31 -10.45 2.84
CA ILE A 33 1.52 -11.19 2.48
C ILE A 33 1.89 -12.22 3.53
N LEU A 34 1.60 -11.94 4.81
CA LEU A 34 1.90 -12.84 5.92
C LEU A 34 1.03 -14.10 5.91
N ASN A 35 -0.15 -14.02 5.32
CA ASN A 35 -1.04 -15.17 5.14
C ASN A 35 -0.67 -15.93 3.86
N ALA A 36 -0.17 -17.15 3.97
CA ALA A 36 0.16 -18.00 2.82
C ALA A 36 -1.10 -18.59 2.13
N GLY A 37 -2.10 -17.77 1.85
CA GLY A 37 -3.39 -18.21 1.33
C GLY A 37 -4.22 -17.06 0.75
N LYS A 38 -5.53 -17.27 0.71
CA LYS A 38 -6.49 -16.29 0.21
C LYS A 38 -6.98 -15.40 1.34
N THR A 39 -6.93 -14.09 1.11
CA THR A 39 -7.50 -13.06 2.00
C THR A 39 -8.54 -12.27 1.23
N THR A 40 -9.72 -12.08 1.80
CA THR A 40 -10.78 -11.27 1.22
C THR A 40 -10.89 -9.94 1.97
N LEU A 41 -10.82 -8.85 1.24
CA LEU A 41 -10.99 -7.49 1.77
C LEU A 41 -12.27 -6.87 1.20
N TYR A 42 -13.02 -6.19 2.06
CA TYR A 42 -14.22 -5.45 1.72
C TYR A 42 -14.00 -3.95 1.90
N ASN A 43 -14.77 -3.15 1.18
CA ASN A 43 -14.75 -1.68 1.29
C ASN A 43 -13.35 -1.06 1.13
N VAL A 44 -12.54 -1.60 0.21
CA VAL A 44 -11.24 -1.02 -0.11
C VAL A 44 -11.43 0.11 -1.12
N PRO A 45 -10.92 1.33 -0.85
CA PRO A 45 -11.12 2.47 -1.74
C PRO A 45 -10.41 2.26 -3.09
N HIS A 46 -11.10 2.64 -4.18
CA HIS A 46 -10.56 2.57 -5.55
C HIS A 46 -9.72 3.81 -5.87
N ILE A 47 -8.53 3.91 -5.30
CA ILE A 47 -7.59 5.01 -5.50
C ILE A 47 -6.30 4.49 -6.14
N HIS A 48 -5.47 5.42 -6.63
CA HIS A 48 -4.21 5.09 -7.31
C HIS A 48 -3.29 4.19 -6.47
N ASP A 49 -3.06 4.53 -5.20
CA ASP A 49 -2.17 3.79 -4.31
C ASP A 49 -2.65 2.33 -4.09
N THR A 50 -3.95 2.11 -3.91
CA THR A 50 -4.48 0.74 -3.76
C THR A 50 -4.35 -0.05 -5.06
N LYS A 51 -4.48 0.60 -6.23
CA LYS A 51 -4.25 -0.05 -7.52
C LYS A 51 -2.81 -0.53 -7.67
N ILE A 52 -1.82 0.31 -7.34
CA ILE A 52 -0.40 -0.07 -7.37
C ILE A 52 -0.13 -1.25 -6.44
N MET A 53 -0.66 -1.20 -5.20
CA MET A 53 -0.50 -2.32 -4.26
C MET A 53 -1.07 -3.62 -4.82
N PHE A 54 -2.19 -3.56 -5.56
CA PHE A 54 -2.79 -4.74 -6.21
C PHE A 54 -2.00 -5.22 -7.42
N GLU A 55 -1.35 -4.34 -8.18
CA GLU A 55 -0.44 -4.75 -9.26
C GLU A 55 0.72 -5.57 -8.73
N ILE A 56 1.19 -5.26 -7.49
CA ILE A 56 2.20 -6.05 -6.80
C ILE A 56 1.64 -7.41 -6.33
N LEU A 57 0.35 -7.49 -5.93
CA LEU A 57 -0.22 -8.61 -5.18
C LEU A 57 -1.30 -9.43 -5.91
N VAL A 58 -1.95 -8.92 -7.00
CA VAL A 58 -3.06 -9.56 -7.80
C VAL A 58 -4.50 -9.15 -7.49
N LYS A 59 -5.33 -8.99 -8.55
CA LYS A 59 -6.65 -8.30 -8.59
C LYS A 59 -7.86 -9.21 -8.86
N LYS A 60 -9.08 -8.89 -8.28
CA LYS A 60 -10.40 -8.85 -8.98
C LYS A 60 -11.58 -8.27 -8.18
N ASN A 61 -12.43 -7.37 -8.84
CA ASN A 61 -13.79 -6.91 -8.50
C ASN A 61 -14.03 -6.20 -7.15
N ASN A 62 -15.22 -5.61 -6.90
CA ASN A 62 -15.64 -4.86 -5.67
C ASN A 62 -15.33 -5.58 -4.34
N LYS A 63 -15.15 -6.87 -4.38
CA LYS A 63 -14.59 -7.73 -3.38
C LYS A 63 -13.17 -8.07 -3.81
N ILE A 64 -12.18 -7.62 -3.07
CA ILE A 64 -10.79 -7.87 -3.39
C ILE A 64 -10.36 -9.17 -2.75
N ILE A 65 -10.01 -10.15 -3.58
CA ILE A 65 -9.44 -11.42 -3.14
C ILE A 65 -7.95 -11.37 -3.50
N ILE A 66 -7.11 -11.39 -2.48
CA ILE A 66 -5.66 -11.45 -2.60
C ILE A 66 -5.23 -12.88 -2.32
N ASP A 67 -4.67 -13.55 -3.32
CA ASP A 67 -4.11 -14.89 -3.16
C ASP A 67 -2.59 -14.83 -3.15
N THR A 68 -2.02 -14.99 -2.00
CA THR A 68 -0.56 -14.98 -1.79
C THR A 68 0.02 -16.38 -1.65
N SER A 69 -0.76 -17.45 -1.88
CA SER A 69 -0.29 -18.84 -1.75
C SER A 69 0.95 -19.14 -2.59
N LYS A 70 1.02 -18.54 -3.79
CA LYS A 70 2.14 -18.72 -4.74
C LYS A 70 3.15 -17.57 -4.72
N LEU A 71 3.05 -16.65 -3.77
CA LEU A 71 4.00 -15.54 -3.65
C LEU A 71 5.36 -16.06 -3.18
N ASN A 72 6.30 -16.18 -4.11
CA ASN A 72 7.67 -16.66 -3.88
C ASN A 72 8.73 -15.58 -4.13
N LYS A 73 8.31 -14.36 -4.50
CA LYS A 73 9.20 -13.23 -4.76
C LYS A 73 9.37 -12.39 -3.50
N ASN A 74 10.61 -12.02 -3.21
CA ASN A 74 10.98 -11.12 -2.12
C ASN A 74 11.53 -9.77 -2.62
N VAL A 75 11.33 -9.49 -3.92
CA VAL A 75 11.76 -8.25 -4.58
C VAL A 75 10.53 -7.45 -4.97
N ILE A 76 10.50 -6.19 -4.59
CA ILE A 76 9.49 -5.24 -5.04
C ILE A 76 10.04 -4.54 -6.28
N PRO A 77 9.34 -4.56 -7.43
CA PRO A 77 9.80 -3.89 -8.64
C PRO A 77 10.02 -2.39 -8.40
N GLU A 78 11.16 -1.88 -8.85
CA GLU A 78 11.55 -0.48 -8.65
C GLU A 78 10.53 0.49 -9.23
N GLU A 79 9.99 0.19 -10.39
CA GLU A 79 8.98 1.01 -11.06
C GLU A 79 7.74 1.23 -10.18
N LEU A 80 7.30 0.21 -9.45
CA LEU A 80 6.17 0.29 -8.54
C LEU A 80 6.54 1.00 -7.23
N MET A 81 7.78 0.81 -6.75
CA MET A 81 8.29 1.55 -5.60
C MET A 81 8.33 3.05 -5.86
N ARG A 82 8.72 3.47 -7.07
CA ARG A 82 8.79 4.87 -7.46
C ARG A 82 7.42 5.55 -7.59
N GLN A 83 6.37 4.79 -7.90
CA GLN A 83 5.03 5.33 -8.08
C GLN A 83 4.30 5.61 -6.77
N MET A 84 4.69 4.98 -5.67
CA MET A 84 3.97 5.09 -4.41
C MET A 84 4.92 5.06 -3.22
N ARG A 85 4.86 6.11 -2.41
CA ARG A 85 5.70 6.21 -1.20
C ARG A 85 5.43 5.12 -0.17
N SER A 86 4.16 4.81 0.06
CA SER A 86 3.74 3.80 1.05
C SER A 86 4.10 2.37 0.67
N SER A 87 4.72 2.15 -0.50
CA SER A 87 5.22 0.83 -0.92
C SER A 87 6.24 0.23 0.05
N VAL A 88 6.96 1.06 0.83
CA VAL A 88 7.87 0.59 1.88
C VAL A 88 7.18 -0.30 2.93
N ILE A 89 5.89 -0.15 3.13
CA ILE A 89 5.10 -0.99 4.05
C ILE A 89 5.13 -2.47 3.64
N LEU A 90 5.26 -2.75 2.33
CA LEU A 90 5.39 -4.12 1.81
C LEU A 90 6.65 -4.83 2.31
N ALA A 91 7.72 -4.08 2.60
CA ALA A 91 8.96 -4.64 3.12
C ALA A 91 8.73 -5.42 4.42
N GLY A 92 7.90 -4.90 5.32
CA GLY A 92 7.54 -5.58 6.57
C GLY A 92 6.84 -6.93 6.33
N GLY A 93 5.89 -6.97 5.40
CA GLY A 93 5.19 -8.21 5.01
C GLY A 93 6.14 -9.24 4.38
N LEU A 94 7.02 -8.80 3.48
CA LEU A 94 8.01 -9.67 2.83
C LEU A 94 9.05 -10.19 3.83
N LEU A 95 9.56 -9.34 4.70
CA LEU A 95 10.49 -9.75 5.76
C LEU A 95 9.88 -10.77 6.71
N GLY A 96 8.63 -10.55 7.13
CA GLY A 96 7.90 -11.48 7.98
C GLY A 96 7.73 -12.87 7.33
N ARG A 97 7.42 -12.90 6.02
CA ARG A 97 7.17 -14.14 5.30
C ARG A 97 8.44 -14.82 4.78
N HIS A 98 9.31 -14.06 4.11
CA HIS A 98 10.47 -14.62 3.38
C HIS A 98 11.80 -14.44 4.10
N LYS A 99 11.81 -13.73 5.25
CA LYS A 99 13.03 -13.36 6.00
C LYS A 99 14.01 -12.51 5.18
N LYS A 100 13.59 -12.08 4.01
CA LYS A 100 14.34 -11.22 3.10
C LYS A 100 13.39 -10.34 2.30
N ALA A 101 13.76 -9.08 2.10
CA ALA A 101 13.09 -8.17 1.19
C ALA A 101 14.13 -7.36 0.43
N VAL A 102 13.90 -7.15 -0.87
CA VAL A 102 14.72 -6.28 -1.72
C VAL A 102 13.81 -5.22 -2.29
N PHE A 103 14.15 -3.97 -2.08
CA PHE A 103 13.37 -2.83 -2.55
C PHE A 103 14.26 -1.60 -2.75
N SER A 104 13.86 -0.71 -3.65
CA SER A 104 14.49 0.59 -3.87
C SER A 104 13.87 1.65 -2.97
N TYR A 105 14.47 2.83 -2.92
CA TYR A 105 13.86 3.98 -2.26
C TYR A 105 12.51 4.32 -2.89
N PRO A 106 11.46 4.54 -2.08
CA PRO A 106 10.14 4.88 -2.58
C PRO A 106 10.12 6.26 -3.22
N GLY A 107 9.37 6.39 -4.31
CA GLY A 107 9.11 7.65 -5.00
C GLY A 107 7.77 8.28 -4.60
N GLY A 108 7.19 9.05 -5.51
CA GLY A 108 5.77 9.42 -5.48
C GLY A 108 5.37 10.60 -4.62
N CYS A 109 6.27 11.60 -4.38
CA CYS A 109 5.85 12.85 -3.80
C CYS A 109 6.73 14.02 -4.26
N GLU A 110 6.11 15.00 -4.93
CA GLU A 110 6.78 16.25 -5.35
C GLU A 110 7.09 17.20 -4.18
N ILE A 111 6.60 16.91 -2.97
CA ILE A 111 6.68 17.78 -1.78
C ILE A 111 7.97 17.53 -0.97
N GLY A 112 8.99 16.94 -1.57
CA GLY A 112 10.30 16.74 -0.95
C GLY A 112 10.64 15.30 -0.58
N SER A 113 11.93 15.07 -0.27
CA SER A 113 12.44 13.76 0.17
C SER A 113 11.80 13.37 1.50
N ARG A 114 11.19 12.21 1.54
CA ARG A 114 10.67 11.67 2.80
C ARG A 114 11.50 10.46 3.19
N PRO A 115 12.33 10.62 4.20
CA PRO A 115 13.28 9.61 4.60
C PRO A 115 12.57 8.35 5.10
N ILE A 116 13.11 7.17 4.77
CA ILE A 116 12.70 5.86 5.29
C ILE A 116 13.63 5.37 6.40
N GLU A 117 14.57 6.21 6.83
CA GLU A 117 15.61 5.88 7.81
C GLU A 117 15.05 5.38 9.13
N LEU A 118 13.88 5.88 9.54
CA LEU A 118 13.20 5.37 10.75
C LEU A 118 12.74 3.93 10.59
N HIS A 119 12.29 3.55 9.38
CA HIS A 119 11.93 2.16 9.09
C HIS A 119 13.17 1.27 9.09
N LEU A 120 14.26 1.73 8.46
CA LEU A 120 15.53 1.00 8.43
C LEU A 120 16.09 0.82 9.84
N LYS A 121 16.15 1.88 10.65
CA LYS A 121 16.57 1.81 12.06
C LYS A 121 15.70 0.86 12.89
N ALA A 122 14.40 0.80 12.62
CA ALA A 122 13.52 -0.15 13.29
C ALA A 122 13.85 -1.59 12.91
N PHE A 123 14.13 -1.86 11.61
CA PHE A 123 14.55 -3.17 11.16
C PHE A 123 15.90 -3.60 11.75
N GLU A 124 16.88 -2.69 11.84
CA GLU A 124 18.17 -2.95 12.52
C GLU A 124 17.97 -3.33 13.99
N LYS A 125 17.11 -2.59 14.73
CA LYS A 125 16.75 -2.95 16.11
C LYS A 125 16.10 -4.33 16.23
N LEU A 126 15.41 -4.77 15.20
CA LEU A 126 14.86 -6.13 15.10
C LEU A 126 15.90 -7.17 14.62
N ARG A 127 17.18 -6.79 14.56
CA ARG A 127 18.31 -7.63 14.10
C ARG A 127 18.19 -8.07 12.65
N ILE A 128 17.58 -7.23 11.80
CA ILE A 128 17.52 -7.44 10.37
C ILE A 128 18.75 -6.76 9.76
N ASN A 129 19.58 -7.52 9.03
CA ASN A 129 20.73 -6.97 8.34
C ASN A 129 20.27 -6.17 7.12
N ILE A 130 20.75 -4.93 7.01
CA ILE A 130 20.49 -4.03 5.88
C ILE A 130 21.80 -3.92 5.09
N ALA A 131 21.74 -4.18 3.78
CA ALA A 131 22.88 -4.10 2.85
C ALA A 131 22.62 -3.02 1.81
#